data_5f72295edfde4108f9a5114f5ba7f099
#
_entry.id   5f72295edfde4108f9a5114f5ba7f099
#
_cell.length_a   1.000
_cell.length_b   1.000
_cell.length_c   1.000
_cell.angle_alpha   90.00
_cell.angle_beta   90.00
_cell.angle_gamma   90.00
#
_symmetry.space_group_name_H-M   'P 1'
#
loop_
_entity.id
_entity.type
_entity.pdbx_description
1 polymer ?
#
loop_
_entity_poly.entity_id
_entity_poly.type
_entity_poly.pdbx_seq_one_letter_code
_entity_poly.pdbx_strand_id
1 'polypeptide(L)'
;MNEMRKAILYYAIKYQGDWNKIGQAIRSKESFQEIKISESYVTIVDEAYPLSFRQLRFPPWIIFYRGNYDLLKKRCVGIVGARNCSQKAIENATLVSQRLKQRYCIVSGLAKGIDAASHWASLDKDTIGIIGCGIDRIYPYVNKELFLKMYATQLVISEYPPGVAPYARNFPWRNRLIAALSES
;
A
#
# COMPACT_ATOMS: atom_id res chain seq x y z
N MET A 1 -24.15 3.42 7.53
CA MET A 1 -22.74 3.64 7.03
C MET A 1 -22.49 5.14 7.06
N ASN A 2 -21.36 5.58 7.59
CA ASN A 2 -21.04 7.02 7.75
C ASN A 2 -21.03 7.73 6.38
N GLU A 3 -21.81 8.84 6.24
CA GLU A 3 -21.89 9.62 4.99
C GLU A 3 -20.52 10.13 4.51
N MET A 4 -19.66 10.52 5.44
CA MET A 4 -18.30 10.93 5.11
C MET A 4 -17.48 9.78 4.48
N ARG A 5 -17.66 8.55 4.93
CA ARG A 5 -17.01 7.36 4.34
C ARG A 5 -17.42 7.16 2.89
N LYS A 6 -18.71 7.32 2.59
CA LYS A 6 -19.25 7.22 1.21
C LYS A 6 -18.70 8.34 0.33
N ALA A 7 -18.68 9.57 0.84
CA ALA A 7 -18.15 10.74 0.14
C ALA A 7 -16.66 10.55 -0.20
N ILE A 8 -15.84 10.11 0.76
CA ILE A 8 -14.41 9.85 0.54
C ILE A 8 -14.21 8.81 -0.57
N LEU A 9 -14.97 7.71 -0.56
CA LEU A 9 -14.88 6.70 -1.63
C LEU A 9 -15.22 7.31 -2.99
N TYR A 10 -16.32 8.05 -3.07
CA TYR A 10 -16.73 8.70 -4.32
C TYR A 10 -15.65 9.65 -4.85
N TYR A 11 -15.10 10.52 -4.00
CA TYR A 11 -14.06 11.46 -4.41
C TYR A 11 -12.74 10.75 -4.78
N ALA A 12 -12.40 9.67 -4.09
CA ALA A 12 -11.23 8.89 -4.43
C ALA A 12 -11.33 8.33 -5.86
N ILE A 13 -12.48 7.78 -6.22
CA ILE A 13 -12.73 7.28 -7.59
C ILE A 13 -12.75 8.44 -8.59
N LYS A 14 -13.54 9.50 -8.33
CA LYS A 14 -13.68 10.66 -9.21
C LYS A 14 -12.35 11.34 -9.51
N TYR A 15 -11.50 11.51 -8.49
CA TYR A 15 -10.23 12.21 -8.58
C TYR A 15 -9.01 11.29 -8.68
N GLN A 16 -9.25 9.98 -8.91
CA GLN A 16 -8.19 8.98 -9.14
C GLN A 16 -7.12 8.97 -8.04
N GLY A 17 -7.53 9.16 -6.78
CA GLY A 17 -6.62 9.18 -5.63
C GLY A 17 -5.81 10.47 -5.46
N ASP A 18 -6.12 11.55 -6.20
CA ASP A 18 -5.47 12.85 -6.01
C ASP A 18 -5.80 13.43 -4.63
N TRP A 19 -4.82 13.42 -3.75
CA TRP A 19 -4.97 13.78 -2.34
C TRP A 19 -5.53 15.20 -2.14
N ASN A 20 -5.04 16.17 -2.94
CA ASN A 20 -5.45 17.57 -2.83
C ASN A 20 -6.90 17.77 -3.30
N LYS A 21 -7.27 17.16 -4.43
CA LYS A 21 -8.62 17.28 -4.99
C LYS A 21 -9.66 16.62 -4.08
N ILE A 22 -9.34 15.45 -3.50
CA ILE A 22 -10.20 14.80 -2.50
C ILE A 22 -10.38 15.72 -1.30
N GLY A 23 -9.31 16.26 -0.74
CA GLY A 23 -9.37 17.18 0.39
C GLY A 23 -10.13 18.48 0.08
N GLN A 24 -10.04 19.00 -1.14
CA GLN A 24 -10.81 20.15 -1.58
C GLN A 24 -12.31 19.82 -1.66
N ALA A 25 -12.68 18.71 -2.27
CA ALA A 25 -14.06 18.26 -2.38
C ALA A 25 -14.72 18.06 -1.00
N ILE A 26 -13.99 17.50 -0.04
CA ILE A 26 -14.45 17.34 1.35
C ILE A 26 -14.71 18.72 2.00
N ARG A 27 -13.76 19.66 1.87
CA ARG A 27 -13.89 21.01 2.48
C ARG A 27 -15.02 21.81 1.86
N SER A 28 -15.20 21.72 0.54
CA SER A 28 -16.29 22.43 -0.17
C SER A 28 -17.65 21.75 -0.03
N LYS A 29 -17.72 20.61 0.64
CA LYS A 29 -18.95 19.80 0.75
C LYS A 29 -19.56 19.51 -0.62
N GLU A 30 -18.69 19.14 -1.58
CA GLU A 30 -19.12 18.79 -2.93
C GLU A 30 -20.18 17.69 -2.90
N SER A 31 -21.15 17.74 -3.79
CA SER A 31 -22.16 16.69 -3.90
C SER A 31 -21.55 15.37 -4.36
N PHE A 32 -22.00 14.28 -3.82
CA PHE A 32 -21.53 12.94 -4.18
C PHE A 32 -22.71 11.98 -4.40
N GLN A 33 -22.43 10.89 -5.06
CA GLN A 33 -23.37 9.78 -5.23
C GLN A 33 -22.84 8.55 -4.51
N GLU A 34 -23.73 7.75 -3.96
CA GLU A 34 -23.35 6.47 -3.39
C GLU A 34 -22.88 5.52 -4.50
N ILE A 35 -21.67 5.00 -4.35
CA ILE A 35 -21.10 4.02 -5.27
C ILE A 35 -20.74 2.74 -4.51
N LYS A 36 -20.76 1.62 -5.22
CA LYS A 36 -20.33 0.32 -4.68
C LYS A 36 -19.16 -0.17 -5.51
N ILE A 37 -18.19 -0.73 -4.83
CA ILE A 37 -17.01 -1.39 -5.45
C ILE A 37 -16.83 -2.77 -4.84
N SER A 38 -16.16 -3.66 -5.55
CA SER A 38 -15.82 -5.01 -5.09
C SER A 38 -14.60 -5.04 -4.17
N GLU A 39 -13.74 -4.02 -4.26
CA GLU A 39 -12.49 -3.96 -3.51
C GLU A 39 -12.72 -3.60 -2.03
N SER A 40 -11.96 -4.25 -1.16
CA SER A 40 -11.94 -3.87 0.25
C SER A 40 -11.23 -2.54 0.45
N TYR A 41 -11.76 -1.70 1.33
CA TYR A 41 -11.16 -0.41 1.65
C TYR A 41 -11.47 0.05 3.07
N VAL A 42 -10.62 0.94 3.57
CA VAL A 42 -10.80 1.67 4.82
C VAL A 42 -10.51 3.15 4.56
N THR A 43 -11.26 4.04 5.19
CA THR A 43 -11.10 5.48 5.07
C THR A 43 -10.56 6.09 6.36
N ILE A 44 -10.05 7.30 6.29
CA ILE A 44 -9.50 8.02 7.45
C ILE A 44 -10.51 8.19 8.60
N VAL A 45 -11.82 8.06 8.33
CA VAL A 45 -12.86 8.18 9.35
C VAL A 45 -13.24 6.83 9.98
N ASP A 46 -12.72 5.73 9.47
CA ASP A 46 -12.98 4.40 10.03
C ASP A 46 -12.09 4.14 11.25
N GLU A 47 -12.62 3.42 12.24
CA GLU A 47 -11.87 3.03 13.44
C GLU A 47 -10.67 2.12 13.11
N ALA A 48 -10.86 1.25 12.13
CA ALA A 48 -9.81 0.33 11.66
C ALA A 48 -8.68 1.01 10.86
N TYR A 49 -8.74 2.34 10.63
CA TYR A 49 -7.71 3.05 9.88
C TYR A 49 -6.39 3.09 10.68
N PRO A 50 -5.22 2.76 10.04
CA PRO A 50 -3.94 2.66 10.76
C PRO A 50 -3.51 3.97 11.42
N LEU A 51 -3.19 3.90 12.72
CA LEU A 51 -2.76 5.08 13.48
C LEU A 51 -1.47 5.70 12.91
N SER A 52 -0.52 4.87 12.46
CA SER A 52 0.72 5.32 11.82
C SER A 52 0.47 6.18 10.58
N PHE A 53 -0.54 5.89 9.78
CA PHE A 53 -0.89 6.71 8.63
C PHE A 53 -1.60 8.00 9.05
N ARG A 54 -2.39 7.96 10.12
CA ARG A 54 -3.09 9.15 10.64
C ARG A 54 -2.12 10.24 11.12
N GLN A 55 -0.94 9.84 11.57
CA GLN A 55 0.12 10.74 12.04
C GLN A 55 0.94 11.39 10.93
N LEU A 56 0.77 10.96 9.67
CA LEU A 56 1.44 11.59 8.54
C LEU A 56 0.97 13.02 8.32
N ARG A 57 1.85 13.89 7.83
CA ARG A 57 1.47 15.24 7.36
C ARG A 57 0.39 15.19 6.28
N PHE A 58 0.41 14.16 5.43
CA PHE A 58 -0.55 13.92 4.35
C PHE A 58 -1.09 12.48 4.48
N PRO A 59 -2.00 12.22 5.43
CA PRO A 59 -2.57 10.90 5.61
C PRO A 59 -3.42 10.50 4.38
N PRO A 60 -3.37 9.26 3.90
CA PRO A 60 -4.27 8.80 2.85
C PRO A 60 -5.73 9.00 3.26
N TRP A 61 -6.57 9.56 2.40
CA TRP A 61 -8.01 9.65 2.66
C TRP A 61 -8.68 8.29 2.70
N ILE A 62 -8.13 7.34 1.94
CA ILE A 62 -8.63 5.99 1.78
C ILE A 62 -7.47 5.05 1.49
N ILE A 63 -7.58 3.81 1.91
CA ILE A 63 -6.66 2.71 1.61
C ILE A 63 -7.47 1.56 1.04
N PHE A 64 -7.19 1.17 -0.17
CA PHE A 64 -7.69 -0.07 -0.77
C PHE A 64 -6.74 -1.20 -0.44
N TYR A 65 -7.26 -2.40 -0.24
CA TYR A 65 -6.41 -3.53 0.13
C TYR A 65 -6.91 -4.87 -0.39
N ARG A 66 -5.98 -5.81 -0.53
CA ARG A 66 -6.22 -7.22 -0.79
C ARG A 66 -5.37 -8.07 0.16
N GLY A 67 -5.96 -9.13 0.69
CA GLY A 67 -5.29 -10.05 1.61
C GLY A 67 -5.59 -9.76 3.09
N ASN A 68 -4.66 -10.12 3.96
CA ASN A 68 -4.84 -10.09 5.41
C ASN A 68 -4.58 -8.69 6.00
N TYR A 69 -5.63 -7.93 6.25
CA TYR A 69 -5.57 -6.57 6.81
C TYR A 69 -4.95 -6.51 8.22
N ASP A 70 -5.07 -7.59 9.00
CA ASP A 70 -4.52 -7.63 10.36
C ASP A 70 -2.99 -7.53 10.42
N LEU A 71 -2.30 -7.74 9.32
CA LEU A 71 -0.85 -7.52 9.25
C LEU A 71 -0.44 -6.07 9.57
N LEU A 72 -1.32 -5.09 9.38
CA LEU A 72 -1.08 -3.68 9.76
C LEU A 72 -0.96 -3.45 11.28
N LYS A 73 -1.37 -4.42 12.10
CA LYS A 73 -1.24 -4.36 13.56
C LYS A 73 0.11 -4.87 14.06
N LYS A 74 0.90 -5.49 13.19
CA LYS A 74 2.20 -6.06 13.54
C LYS A 74 3.30 -5.00 13.54
N ARG A 75 4.37 -5.29 14.28
CA ARG A 75 5.60 -4.50 14.20
C ARG A 75 6.23 -4.70 12.83
N CYS A 76 6.52 -3.61 12.15
CA CYS A 76 6.97 -3.64 10.77
C CYS A 76 8.37 -3.05 10.60
N VAL A 77 9.12 -3.56 9.63
CA VAL A 77 10.38 -2.97 9.18
C VAL A 77 10.37 -2.83 7.66
N GLY A 78 10.77 -1.67 7.17
CA GLY A 78 10.84 -1.37 5.74
C GLY A 78 12.16 -1.83 5.13
N ILE A 79 12.09 -2.59 4.04
CA ILE A 79 13.25 -2.94 3.23
C ILE A 79 12.99 -2.45 1.81
N VAL A 80 13.73 -1.45 1.38
CA VAL A 80 13.61 -0.84 0.04
C VAL A 80 14.97 -0.68 -0.61
N GLY A 81 15.00 -0.64 -1.93
CA GLY A 81 16.27 -0.45 -2.62
C GLY A 81 16.18 -0.32 -4.14
N ALA A 82 17.32 -0.48 -4.79
CA ALA A 82 17.46 -0.31 -6.23
C ALA A 82 16.62 -1.35 -7.01
N ARG A 83 16.00 -0.87 -8.10
CA ARG A 83 15.29 -1.73 -9.06
C ARG A 83 16.23 -2.51 -9.97
N ASN A 84 17.35 -1.87 -10.35
CA ASN A 84 18.47 -2.49 -11.06
C ASN A 84 19.63 -2.60 -10.08
N CYS A 85 19.89 -3.80 -9.60
CA CYS A 85 20.89 -4.06 -8.58
C CYS A 85 21.70 -5.32 -8.95
N SER A 86 22.88 -5.46 -8.34
CA SER A 86 23.70 -6.64 -8.52
C SER A 86 23.09 -7.87 -7.86
N GLN A 87 23.50 -9.05 -8.30
CA GLN A 87 23.11 -10.32 -7.67
C GLN A 87 23.48 -10.32 -6.17
N LYS A 88 24.65 -9.80 -5.82
CA LYS A 88 25.07 -9.67 -4.41
C LYS A 88 24.14 -8.80 -3.58
N ALA A 89 23.57 -7.72 -4.14
CA ALA A 89 22.62 -6.89 -3.44
C ALA A 89 21.28 -7.63 -3.18
N ILE A 90 20.83 -8.45 -4.14
CA ILE A 90 19.65 -9.31 -3.99
C ILE A 90 19.89 -10.33 -2.88
N GLU A 91 21.02 -11.02 -2.87
CA GLU A 91 21.39 -11.99 -1.83
C GLU A 91 21.42 -11.33 -0.44
N ASN A 92 22.01 -10.15 -0.32
CA ASN A 92 22.05 -9.41 0.94
C ASN A 92 20.62 -9.02 1.41
N ALA A 93 19.77 -8.51 0.52
CA ALA A 93 18.39 -8.18 0.84
C ALA A 93 17.61 -9.43 1.30
N THR A 94 17.78 -10.54 0.62
CA THR A 94 17.19 -11.83 0.99
C THR A 94 17.64 -12.26 2.38
N LEU A 95 18.95 -12.23 2.66
CA LEU A 95 19.49 -12.62 3.97
C LEU A 95 18.99 -11.71 5.10
N VAL A 96 18.98 -10.40 4.89
CA VAL A 96 18.46 -9.42 5.86
C VAL A 96 16.98 -9.69 6.13
N SER A 97 16.18 -9.87 5.07
CA SER A 97 14.75 -10.16 5.20
C SER A 97 14.50 -11.46 5.96
N GLN A 98 15.25 -12.53 5.67
CA GLN A 98 15.14 -13.82 6.37
C GLN A 98 15.44 -13.71 7.88
N ARG A 99 16.34 -12.82 8.28
CA ARG A 99 16.64 -12.57 9.67
C ARG A 99 15.56 -11.72 10.35
N LEU A 100 15.13 -10.65 9.70
CA LEU A 100 14.18 -9.70 10.27
C LEU A 100 12.75 -10.24 10.33
N LYS A 101 12.31 -11.07 9.37
CA LYS A 101 10.96 -11.66 9.33
C LYS A 101 10.62 -12.51 10.57
N GLN A 102 11.61 -12.90 11.36
CA GLN A 102 11.37 -13.65 12.61
C GLN A 102 10.74 -12.79 13.72
N ARG A 103 10.89 -11.46 13.61
CA ARG A 103 10.42 -10.51 14.62
C ARG A 103 9.53 -9.40 14.06
N TYR A 104 9.59 -9.17 12.77
CA TYR A 104 8.91 -8.06 12.08
C TYR A 104 8.14 -8.54 10.86
N CYS A 105 7.05 -7.86 10.58
CA CYS A 105 6.43 -7.89 9.26
C CYS A 105 7.29 -7.05 8.29
N ILE A 106 7.67 -7.62 7.16
CA ILE A 106 8.50 -6.91 6.16
C ILE A 106 7.62 -6.04 5.29
N VAL A 107 7.92 -4.74 5.23
CA VAL A 107 7.18 -3.77 4.39
C VAL A 107 8.03 -3.31 3.23
N SER A 108 7.49 -3.36 2.02
CA SER A 108 8.19 -2.89 0.82
C SER A 108 7.22 -2.48 -0.30
N GLY A 109 7.77 -2.08 -1.44
CA GLY A 109 7.03 -1.45 -2.52
C GLY A 109 6.65 -2.33 -3.70
N LEU A 110 6.92 -3.63 -3.67
CA LEU A 110 6.67 -4.56 -4.78
C LEU A 110 7.35 -4.17 -6.10
N ALA A 111 8.37 -3.32 -6.08
CA ALA A 111 9.20 -2.98 -7.23
C ALA A 111 10.13 -4.14 -7.61
N LYS A 112 10.78 -4.04 -8.78
CA LYS A 112 11.87 -4.96 -9.15
C LYS A 112 13.04 -4.85 -8.15
N GLY A 113 13.91 -5.87 -8.13
CA GLY A 113 15.16 -5.85 -7.37
C GLY A 113 14.93 -6.07 -5.88
N ILE A 114 15.42 -5.18 -5.04
CA ILE A 114 15.45 -5.33 -3.58
C ILE A 114 14.05 -5.54 -2.98
N ASP A 115 13.06 -4.78 -3.40
CA ASP A 115 11.68 -4.89 -2.90
C ASP A 115 11.14 -6.30 -3.14
N ALA A 116 11.26 -6.81 -4.38
CA ALA A 116 10.80 -8.15 -4.72
C ALA A 116 11.56 -9.24 -3.94
N ALA A 117 12.88 -9.13 -3.83
CA ALA A 117 13.71 -10.08 -3.08
C ALA A 117 13.29 -10.15 -1.60
N SER A 118 13.01 -9.01 -1.00
CA SER A 118 12.56 -8.91 0.39
C SER A 118 11.22 -9.58 0.61
N HIS A 119 10.26 -9.37 -0.29
CA HIS A 119 8.96 -10.03 -0.22
C HIS A 119 9.06 -11.54 -0.43
N TRP A 120 9.80 -11.99 -1.46
CA TRP A 120 10.03 -13.42 -1.70
C TRP A 120 10.63 -14.14 -0.49
N ALA A 121 11.60 -13.51 0.17
CA ALA A 121 12.25 -14.06 1.37
C ALA A 121 11.31 -14.12 2.59
N SER A 122 10.16 -13.44 2.55
CA SER A 122 9.27 -13.26 3.70
C SER A 122 7.86 -13.83 3.50
N LEU A 123 7.58 -14.48 2.36
CA LEU A 123 6.25 -15.02 2.04
C LEU A 123 5.76 -16.11 2.99
N ASP A 124 6.66 -16.83 3.64
CA ASP A 124 6.37 -17.87 4.64
C ASP A 124 6.09 -17.32 6.05
N LYS A 125 6.16 -16.00 6.21
CA LYS A 125 5.86 -15.25 7.45
C LYS A 125 4.91 -14.11 7.11
N ASP A 126 5.29 -12.87 7.44
CA ASP A 126 4.44 -11.70 7.26
C ASP A 126 5.12 -10.66 6.38
N THR A 127 4.40 -10.20 5.36
CA THR A 127 4.90 -9.11 4.53
C THR A 127 3.77 -8.25 3.96
N ILE A 128 4.01 -6.93 3.87
CA ILE A 128 3.05 -5.95 3.37
C ILE A 128 3.64 -5.27 2.15
N GLY A 129 2.95 -5.40 1.02
CA GLY A 129 3.27 -4.68 -0.20
C GLY A 129 2.47 -3.37 -0.28
N ILE A 130 3.16 -2.25 -0.48
CA ILE A 130 2.50 -0.96 -0.73
C ILE A 130 2.74 -0.58 -2.18
N ILE A 131 1.68 -0.33 -2.94
CA ILE A 131 1.79 -0.06 -4.38
C ILE A 131 1.40 1.36 -4.75
N GLY A 132 1.90 1.86 -5.88
CA GLY A 132 1.68 3.22 -6.38
C GLY A 132 0.70 3.29 -7.56
N CYS A 133 -0.21 2.32 -7.67
CA CYS A 133 -1.24 2.24 -8.70
C CYS A 133 -2.51 1.65 -8.11
N GLY A 134 -3.57 1.54 -8.91
CA GLY A 134 -4.82 0.91 -8.47
C GLY A 134 -4.59 -0.49 -7.92
N ILE A 135 -5.34 -0.85 -6.86
CA ILE A 135 -5.17 -2.14 -6.16
C ILE A 135 -5.44 -3.35 -7.07
N ASP A 136 -6.14 -3.14 -8.17
CA ASP A 136 -6.43 -4.11 -9.22
C ASP A 136 -5.29 -4.27 -10.24
N ARG A 137 -4.23 -3.42 -10.17
CA ARG A 137 -3.14 -3.39 -11.13
C ARG A 137 -1.91 -4.12 -10.62
N ILE A 138 -1.35 -4.98 -11.45
CA ILE A 138 -0.06 -5.65 -11.20
C ILE A 138 1.04 -4.87 -11.92
N TYR A 139 1.90 -4.20 -11.15
CA TYR A 139 3.04 -3.46 -11.69
C TYR A 139 4.26 -3.49 -10.74
N PRO A 140 5.44 -3.84 -11.22
CA PRO A 140 5.75 -4.29 -12.59
C PRO A 140 5.24 -5.71 -12.87
N TYR A 141 4.89 -5.99 -14.12
CA TYR A 141 4.30 -7.28 -14.49
C TYR A 141 5.23 -8.48 -14.25
N VAL A 142 6.54 -8.26 -14.27
CA VAL A 142 7.53 -9.31 -13.95
C VAL A 142 7.34 -9.89 -12.54
N ASN A 143 6.73 -9.14 -11.63
CA ASN A 143 6.42 -9.59 -10.26
C ASN A 143 5.01 -10.19 -10.12
N LYS A 144 4.34 -10.54 -11.25
CA LYS A 144 2.95 -11.05 -11.21
C LYS A 144 2.78 -12.22 -10.25
N GLU A 145 3.67 -13.20 -10.29
CA GLU A 145 3.58 -14.37 -9.40
C GLU A 145 3.66 -13.95 -7.92
N LEU A 146 4.58 -13.05 -7.60
CA LEU A 146 4.71 -12.49 -6.25
C LEU A 146 3.41 -11.79 -5.81
N PHE A 147 2.83 -10.94 -6.66
CA PHE A 147 1.56 -10.28 -6.37
C PHE A 147 0.44 -11.27 -6.06
N LEU A 148 0.29 -12.32 -6.87
CA LEU A 148 -0.75 -13.32 -6.67
C LEU A 148 -0.58 -14.07 -5.34
N LYS A 149 0.64 -14.43 -4.98
CA LYS A 149 0.95 -15.04 -3.68
C LYS A 149 0.64 -14.08 -2.53
N MET A 150 1.02 -12.82 -2.66
CA MET A 150 0.76 -11.81 -1.64
C MET A 150 -0.74 -11.54 -1.46
N TYR A 151 -1.52 -11.49 -2.54
CA TYR A 151 -2.98 -11.35 -2.44
C TYR A 151 -3.64 -12.53 -1.71
N ALA A 152 -3.09 -13.73 -1.87
CA ALA A 152 -3.65 -14.94 -1.27
C ALA A 152 -3.33 -15.08 0.23
N THR A 153 -2.13 -14.69 0.67
CA THR A 153 -1.63 -15.04 2.00
C THR A 153 -1.08 -13.87 2.81
N GLN A 154 -0.81 -12.74 2.17
CA GLN A 154 -0.16 -11.58 2.77
C GLN A 154 -1.08 -10.35 2.67
N LEU A 155 -0.53 -9.14 2.67
CA LEU A 155 -1.29 -7.91 2.48
C LEU A 155 -0.68 -7.06 1.37
N VAL A 156 -1.53 -6.56 0.48
CA VAL A 156 -1.17 -5.49 -0.45
C VAL A 156 -2.12 -4.32 -0.25
N ILE A 157 -1.58 -3.11 -0.14
CA ILE A 157 -2.35 -1.88 0.03
C ILE A 157 -2.01 -0.83 -1.03
N SER A 158 -2.97 0.03 -1.30
CA SER A 158 -2.82 1.19 -2.18
C SER A 158 -3.72 2.34 -1.71
N GLU A 159 -3.25 3.58 -1.84
CA GLU A 159 -4.12 4.76 -1.71
C GLU A 159 -4.82 5.13 -3.02
N TYR A 160 -4.53 4.41 -4.11
CA TYR A 160 -5.11 4.64 -5.42
C TYR A 160 -6.27 3.69 -5.69
N PRO A 161 -7.42 4.20 -6.13
CA PRO A 161 -8.58 3.36 -6.43
C PRO A 161 -8.33 2.44 -7.63
N PRO A 162 -9.17 1.39 -7.78
CA PRO A 162 -9.13 0.52 -8.97
C PRO A 162 -9.11 1.33 -10.27
N GLY A 163 -8.37 0.84 -11.24
CA GLY A 163 -8.22 1.46 -12.57
C GLY A 163 -7.07 2.45 -12.69
N VAL A 164 -6.54 2.99 -11.60
CA VAL A 164 -5.45 3.99 -11.66
C VAL A 164 -4.15 3.37 -12.16
N ALA A 165 -3.61 3.95 -13.25
CA ALA A 165 -2.37 3.50 -13.87
C ALA A 165 -1.13 3.76 -12.97
N PRO A 166 -0.01 3.03 -13.18
CA PRO A 166 1.23 3.20 -12.43
C PRO A 166 2.01 4.45 -12.88
N TYR A 167 1.47 5.63 -12.60
CA TYR A 167 2.14 6.90 -12.93
C TYR A 167 3.42 7.08 -12.13
N ALA A 168 4.48 7.58 -12.77
CA ALA A 168 5.80 7.75 -12.16
C ALA A 168 5.77 8.57 -10.86
N ARG A 169 4.94 9.63 -10.81
CA ARG A 169 4.77 10.49 -9.64
C ARG A 169 4.19 9.79 -8.39
N ASN A 170 3.48 8.68 -8.59
CA ASN A 170 2.83 7.97 -7.49
C ASN A 170 3.83 7.19 -6.62
N PHE A 171 4.95 6.74 -7.19
CA PHE A 171 5.91 5.89 -6.46
C PHE A 171 6.66 6.64 -5.35
N PRO A 172 7.24 7.83 -5.59
CA PRO A 172 7.81 8.63 -4.50
C PRO A 172 6.76 9.02 -3.45
N TRP A 173 5.55 9.39 -3.88
CA TRP A 173 4.46 9.73 -2.97
C TRP A 173 4.07 8.57 -2.06
N ARG A 174 3.95 7.36 -2.61
CA ARG A 174 3.67 6.12 -1.89
C ARG A 174 4.70 5.79 -0.82
N ASN A 175 5.99 6.11 -1.03
CA ASN A 175 7.06 5.74 -0.11
C ASN A 175 6.87 6.26 1.32
N ARG A 176 6.13 7.36 1.51
CA ARG A 176 5.77 7.85 2.84
C ARG A 176 4.97 6.83 3.65
N LEU A 177 4.19 5.96 2.98
CA LEU A 177 3.41 4.92 3.64
C LEU A 177 4.29 3.75 4.09
N ILE A 178 5.33 3.42 3.30
CA ILE A 178 6.32 2.43 3.72
C ILE A 178 7.03 2.92 4.98
N ALA A 179 7.52 4.16 4.96
CA ALA A 179 8.18 4.77 6.11
C ALA A 179 7.27 4.84 7.34
N ALA A 180 6.00 5.19 7.17
CA ALA A 180 5.04 5.32 8.28
C ALA A 180 4.71 3.99 8.98
N LEU A 181 4.79 2.86 8.28
CA LEU A 181 4.61 1.54 8.89
C LEU A 181 5.89 1.01 9.52
N SER A 182 7.05 1.52 9.13
CA SER A 182 8.33 0.97 9.55
C SER A 182 8.77 1.55 10.90
N GLU A 183 9.18 0.70 11.81
CA GLU A 183 9.90 1.11 13.00
C GLU A 183 11.31 1.60 12.61
N SER A 184 11.77 2.67 13.23
CA SER A 184 13.11 3.25 13.06
C SER A 184 14.06 2.72 14.13
#